data_b3dcebdd9d5ce6e9e4de70cc5d25932a
#
_entry.id   b3dcebdd9d5ce6e9e4de70cc5d25932a
#
_cell.length_a   1.000
_cell.length_b   1.000
_cell.length_c   1.000
_cell.angle_alpha   90.00
_cell.angle_beta   90.00
_cell.angle_gamma   90.00
#
_symmetry.space_group_name_H-M   'P 1'
#
loop_
_entity.id
_entity.type
_entity.pdbx_description
1 polymer ?
#
loop_
_entity_poly.entity_id
_entity_poly.type
_entity_poly.pdbx_seq_one_letter_code
_entity_poly.pdbx_strand_id
1 'polypeptide(L)'
;LAYIEEVQSQKLLNENKEAVTELISFIDNQAMDSIKTIENKVLKLNFNDDITKLANDLSLNINELSYQISILNSHQSIDETFDYKQEQLFLLKDLRRKYKLTTKELIEKRDQIKELFLNEPDIDIKLKDIIKKKDSLKSICLSKATDISEKRKKGSILLSKNIKEGLSNLGIPNSNWIVSFRETEINNNGIDDIEFLFSANPDFSPESLKSVASGGELSRIMLILSLEISKIFDSKIVLFDEPDVGLGGAVAEKLGEKISQLSKNSQVLCISHLPQVASFADTHLLISKRNLNGKTSISIDNLSKSDRIKEIARMLSGKKIEDEAIVLAKKMVK
;
A
#
# COMPACT_ATOMS: atom_id res chain seq x y z
N LEU A 1 16.52 3.77 -41.82
CA LEU A 1 15.94 5.07 -42.17
C LEU A 1 15.12 4.95 -43.45
N ALA A 2 15.69 4.48 -44.59
CA ALA A 2 14.97 4.29 -45.87
C ALA A 2 13.69 3.47 -45.73
N TYR A 3 13.70 2.39 -44.95
CA TYR A 3 12.52 1.56 -44.67
C TYR A 3 11.40 2.32 -43.92
N ILE A 4 11.77 3.18 -42.94
CA ILE A 4 10.80 3.99 -42.20
C ILE A 4 10.18 5.04 -43.11
N GLU A 5 10.98 5.67 -43.98
CA GLU A 5 10.50 6.64 -44.95
C GLU A 5 9.55 6.00 -45.97
N GLU A 6 9.88 4.77 -46.43
CA GLU A 6 9.03 4.01 -47.34
C GLU A 6 7.65 3.70 -46.71
N VAL A 7 7.61 3.18 -45.47
CA VAL A 7 6.35 2.86 -44.76
C VAL A 7 5.52 4.10 -44.48
N GLN A 8 6.16 5.24 -44.15
CA GLN A 8 5.45 6.50 -43.94
C GLN A 8 4.89 7.06 -45.25
N SER A 9 5.63 6.93 -46.34
CA SER A 9 5.18 7.33 -47.66
C SER A 9 3.97 6.48 -48.12
N GLN A 10 4.02 5.17 -47.94
CA GLN A 10 2.91 4.27 -48.27
C GLN A 10 1.64 4.53 -47.41
N LYS A 11 1.83 4.84 -46.13
CA LYS A 11 0.71 5.21 -45.28
C LYS A 11 0.00 6.47 -45.76
N LEU A 12 0.77 7.51 -46.11
CA LEU A 12 0.26 8.76 -46.66
C LEU A 12 -0.46 8.54 -47.99
N LEU A 13 0.08 7.65 -48.84
CA LEU A 13 -0.57 7.26 -50.10
C LEU A 13 -1.90 6.53 -49.86
N ASN A 14 -1.99 5.65 -48.89
CA ASN A 14 -3.23 4.94 -48.56
C ASN A 14 -4.29 5.87 -47.95
N GLU A 15 -3.89 6.76 -47.05
CA GLU A 15 -4.81 7.81 -46.51
C GLU A 15 -5.34 8.69 -47.63
N ASN A 16 -4.48 9.08 -48.57
CA ASN A 16 -4.90 9.82 -49.76
C ASN A 16 -5.79 9.01 -50.69
N LYS A 17 -5.64 7.70 -50.76
CA LYS A 17 -6.47 6.83 -51.61
C LYS A 17 -7.93 6.82 -51.19
N GLU A 18 -8.23 6.74 -49.89
CA GLU A 18 -9.58 6.85 -49.36
C GLU A 18 -10.18 8.23 -49.72
N ALA A 19 -9.44 9.31 -49.47
CA ALA A 19 -9.86 10.66 -49.83
C ALA A 19 -10.05 10.85 -51.35
N VAL A 20 -9.17 10.26 -52.15
CA VAL A 20 -9.30 10.27 -53.63
C VAL A 20 -10.54 9.48 -54.09
N THR A 21 -10.80 8.32 -53.49
CA THR A 21 -11.98 7.51 -53.78
C THR A 21 -13.27 8.23 -53.42
N GLU A 22 -13.33 8.88 -52.26
CA GLU A 22 -14.43 9.73 -51.82
C GLU A 22 -14.64 10.93 -52.81
N LEU A 23 -13.55 11.56 -53.21
CA LEU A 23 -13.58 12.66 -54.18
C LEU A 23 -14.13 12.23 -55.55
N ILE A 24 -13.68 11.07 -56.07
CA ILE A 24 -14.24 10.51 -57.30
C ILE A 24 -15.74 10.26 -57.15
N SER A 25 -16.14 9.59 -56.05
CA SER A 25 -17.56 9.33 -55.78
C SER A 25 -18.39 10.60 -55.70
N PHE A 26 -17.84 11.65 -55.08
CA PHE A 26 -18.51 12.96 -55.05
C PHE A 26 -18.64 13.60 -56.44
N ILE A 27 -17.56 13.57 -57.24
CA ILE A 27 -17.58 14.12 -58.61
C ILE A 27 -18.62 13.39 -59.45
N ASP A 28 -18.57 12.05 -59.49
CA ASP A 28 -19.39 11.23 -60.35
C ASP A 28 -20.89 11.25 -59.97
N ASN A 29 -21.22 11.30 -58.67
CA ASN A 29 -22.62 11.21 -58.22
C ASN A 29 -23.26 12.58 -57.97
N GLN A 30 -22.53 13.56 -57.43
CA GLN A 30 -23.14 14.84 -57.03
C GLN A 30 -22.74 16.01 -57.94
N ALA A 31 -21.46 16.14 -58.25
CA ALA A 31 -20.99 17.27 -59.04
C ALA A 31 -21.47 17.17 -60.50
N MET A 32 -21.37 15.99 -61.12
CA MET A 32 -21.81 15.73 -62.48
C MET A 32 -23.31 15.94 -62.65
N ASP A 33 -24.16 15.48 -61.72
CA ASP A 33 -25.60 15.67 -61.78
C ASP A 33 -25.97 17.14 -61.59
N SER A 34 -25.25 17.85 -60.72
CA SER A 34 -25.46 19.30 -60.55
C SER A 34 -25.10 20.10 -61.79
N ILE A 35 -24.00 19.75 -62.45
CA ILE A 35 -23.55 20.42 -63.69
C ILE A 35 -24.54 20.15 -64.81
N LYS A 36 -25.00 18.92 -65.06
CA LYS A 36 -26.04 18.58 -66.01
C LYS A 36 -27.29 19.32 -65.73
N THR A 37 -27.67 19.53 -64.50
CA THR A 37 -28.80 20.32 -64.09
C THR A 37 -28.63 21.80 -64.48
N ILE A 38 -27.45 22.39 -64.34
CA ILE A 38 -27.08 23.73 -64.72
C ILE A 38 -27.16 23.86 -66.25
N GLU A 39 -26.51 22.97 -67.01
CA GLU A 39 -26.56 22.95 -68.49
C GLU A 39 -27.98 22.93 -69.01
N ASN A 40 -28.80 22.00 -68.46
CA ASN A 40 -30.21 21.90 -68.87
C ASN A 40 -31.00 23.16 -68.55
N LYS A 41 -30.72 23.83 -67.43
CA LYS A 41 -31.38 25.13 -67.12
C LYS A 41 -30.88 26.27 -68.01
N VAL A 42 -29.59 26.35 -68.32
CA VAL A 42 -28.99 27.32 -69.21
C VAL A 42 -29.58 27.18 -70.60
N LEU A 43 -29.69 25.97 -71.15
CA LEU A 43 -30.31 25.67 -72.45
C LEU A 43 -31.79 26.05 -72.47
N LYS A 44 -32.57 25.76 -71.42
CA LYS A 44 -33.98 26.10 -71.33
C LYS A 44 -34.28 27.61 -71.26
N LEU A 45 -33.39 28.37 -70.62
CA LEU A 45 -33.55 29.80 -70.44
C LEU A 45 -33.03 30.64 -71.60
N ASN A 46 -32.42 29.98 -72.62
CA ASN A 46 -31.99 30.60 -73.89
C ASN A 46 -31.07 31.81 -73.68
N PHE A 47 -30.04 31.63 -72.77
CA PHE A 47 -29.01 32.65 -72.53
C PHE A 47 -28.16 32.90 -73.79
N ASN A 48 -27.33 33.95 -73.73
CA ASN A 48 -26.40 34.27 -74.83
C ASN A 48 -25.37 33.15 -75.02
N ASP A 49 -24.71 33.08 -76.17
CA ASP A 49 -23.76 32.03 -76.55
C ASP A 49 -22.59 31.93 -75.59
N ASP A 50 -22.17 33.02 -74.95
CA ASP A 50 -21.04 33.01 -73.96
C ASP A 50 -21.39 32.23 -72.71
N ILE A 51 -22.62 32.37 -72.17
CA ILE A 51 -23.08 31.64 -70.99
C ILE A 51 -23.26 30.15 -71.31
N THR A 52 -23.79 29.84 -72.48
CA THR A 52 -23.95 28.45 -72.94
C THR A 52 -22.59 27.80 -73.14
N LYS A 53 -21.63 28.51 -73.71
CA LYS A 53 -20.24 28.00 -73.81
C LYS A 53 -19.58 27.77 -72.50
N LEU A 54 -19.70 28.66 -71.51
CA LEU A 54 -19.16 28.49 -70.16
C LEU A 54 -19.77 27.28 -69.44
N ALA A 55 -21.06 27.00 -69.61
CA ALA A 55 -21.69 25.83 -69.03
C ALA A 55 -21.11 24.49 -69.62
N ASN A 56 -20.90 24.47 -70.93
CA ASN A 56 -20.27 23.32 -71.59
C ASN A 56 -18.83 23.16 -71.25
N ASP A 57 -18.04 24.24 -71.13
CA ASP A 57 -16.65 24.22 -70.72
C ASP A 57 -16.52 23.71 -69.25
N LEU A 58 -17.42 24.06 -68.35
CA LEU A 58 -17.50 23.55 -67.00
C LEU A 58 -17.71 22.03 -66.97
N SER A 59 -18.61 21.51 -67.80
CA SER A 59 -18.84 20.08 -67.92
C SER A 59 -17.63 19.34 -68.47
N LEU A 60 -16.95 19.88 -69.46
CA LEU A 60 -15.70 19.30 -69.99
C LEU A 60 -14.59 19.29 -68.97
N ASN A 61 -14.40 20.38 -68.24
CA ASN A 61 -13.32 20.47 -67.24
C ASN A 61 -13.56 19.53 -66.05
N ILE A 62 -14.79 19.31 -65.61
CA ILE A 62 -15.05 18.37 -64.52
C ILE A 62 -14.83 16.92 -64.97
N ASN A 63 -15.20 16.57 -66.19
CA ASN A 63 -14.92 15.26 -66.77
C ASN A 63 -13.41 14.98 -66.89
N GLU A 64 -12.63 15.96 -67.35
CA GLU A 64 -11.18 15.89 -67.43
C GLU A 64 -10.56 15.74 -66.02
N LEU A 65 -11.03 16.47 -65.02
CA LEU A 65 -10.61 16.36 -63.64
C LEU A 65 -10.90 14.96 -63.09
N SER A 66 -12.10 14.42 -63.30
CA SER A 66 -12.46 13.05 -62.89
C SER A 66 -11.53 12.01 -63.54
N TYR A 67 -11.26 12.19 -64.84
CA TYR A 67 -10.36 11.30 -65.57
C TYR A 67 -8.91 11.37 -65.02
N GLN A 68 -8.36 12.53 -64.78
CA GLN A 68 -7.01 12.70 -64.26
C GLN A 68 -6.90 12.09 -62.84
N ILE A 69 -7.88 12.28 -61.98
CA ILE A 69 -7.92 11.70 -60.64
C ILE A 69 -8.05 10.17 -60.73
N SER A 70 -8.83 9.62 -61.65
CA SER A 70 -8.98 8.18 -61.86
C SER A 70 -7.64 7.50 -62.29
N ILE A 71 -6.89 8.17 -63.16
CA ILE A 71 -5.53 7.73 -63.57
C ILE A 71 -4.61 7.66 -62.33
N LEU A 72 -4.59 8.70 -61.50
CA LEU A 72 -3.81 8.71 -60.28
C LEU A 72 -4.17 7.56 -59.34
N ASN A 73 -5.46 7.22 -59.22
CA ASN A 73 -5.95 6.12 -58.42
C ASN A 73 -5.56 4.74 -59.00
N SER A 74 -5.54 4.60 -60.35
CA SER A 74 -5.22 3.33 -61.02
C SER A 74 -3.72 2.97 -60.95
N HIS A 75 -2.83 3.93 -60.79
CA HIS A 75 -1.38 3.72 -60.65
C HIS A 75 -0.93 3.33 -59.22
N GLN A 76 -1.85 3.39 -58.24
CA GLN A 76 -1.55 2.95 -56.88
C GLN A 76 -1.76 1.45 -56.73
N SER A 77 -0.74 0.65 -56.99
CA SER A 77 -0.75 -0.77 -56.66
C SER A 77 -0.85 -0.96 -55.13
N ILE A 78 -1.78 -1.77 -54.68
CA ILE A 78 -1.87 -2.17 -53.29
C ILE A 78 -0.61 -2.99 -53.01
N ASP A 79 0.30 -2.48 -52.20
CA ASP A 79 1.45 -3.28 -51.72
C ASP A 79 0.90 -4.28 -50.69
N GLU A 80 0.76 -5.53 -51.09
CA GLU A 80 0.30 -6.64 -50.21
C GLU A 80 1.19 -6.81 -48.98
N THR A 81 2.38 -6.22 -48.99
CA THR A 81 3.31 -6.26 -47.85
C THR A 81 3.16 -5.09 -46.89
N PHE A 82 2.23 -4.15 -47.16
CA PHE A 82 2.10 -2.92 -46.38
C PHE A 82 1.73 -3.19 -44.90
N ASP A 83 0.78 -4.07 -44.65
CA ASP A 83 0.37 -4.43 -43.30
C ASP A 83 1.51 -5.09 -42.53
N TYR A 84 2.25 -5.96 -43.19
CA TYR A 84 3.45 -6.57 -42.60
C TYR A 84 4.52 -5.52 -42.27
N LYS A 85 4.76 -4.57 -43.17
CA LYS A 85 5.71 -3.48 -42.92
C LYS A 85 5.27 -2.56 -41.78
N GLN A 86 3.98 -2.29 -41.65
CA GLN A 86 3.39 -1.55 -40.53
C GLN A 86 3.60 -2.26 -39.19
N GLU A 87 3.33 -3.56 -39.14
CA GLU A 87 3.53 -4.39 -37.95
C GLU A 87 5.00 -4.36 -37.50
N GLN A 88 5.94 -4.55 -38.44
CA GLN A 88 7.37 -4.47 -38.16
C GLN A 88 7.79 -3.09 -37.63
N LEU A 89 7.23 -2.02 -38.19
CA LEU A 89 7.50 -0.66 -37.73
C LEU A 89 6.96 -0.42 -36.34
N PHE A 90 5.76 -0.93 -36.03
CA PHE A 90 5.17 -0.86 -34.71
C PHE A 90 6.03 -1.59 -33.66
N LEU A 91 6.45 -2.82 -33.97
CA LEU A 91 7.33 -3.61 -33.13
C LEU A 91 8.67 -2.90 -32.85
N LEU A 92 9.27 -2.30 -33.87
CA LEU A 92 10.49 -1.54 -33.72
C LEU A 92 10.32 -0.29 -32.84
N LYS A 93 9.19 0.42 -32.99
CA LYS A 93 8.86 1.58 -32.14
C LYS A 93 8.66 1.17 -30.69
N ASP A 94 7.98 0.04 -30.45
CA ASP A 94 7.75 -0.47 -29.09
C ASP A 94 9.06 -0.91 -28.42
N LEU A 95 9.94 -1.60 -29.14
CA LEU A 95 11.27 -1.94 -28.67
C LEU A 95 12.11 -0.69 -28.31
N ARG A 96 12.08 0.33 -29.16
CA ARG A 96 12.76 1.61 -28.89
C ARG A 96 12.23 2.26 -27.62
N ARG A 97 10.93 2.27 -27.41
CA ARG A 97 10.28 2.82 -26.21
C ARG A 97 10.65 2.02 -24.97
N LYS A 98 10.57 0.69 -25.05
CA LYS A 98 10.85 -0.22 -23.94
C LYS A 98 12.28 -0.12 -23.44
N TYR A 99 13.23 -0.10 -24.37
CA TYR A 99 14.66 -0.06 -24.03
C TYR A 99 15.26 1.34 -24.00
N LYS A 100 14.51 2.36 -24.41
CA LYS A 100 14.95 3.77 -24.52
C LYS A 100 16.22 3.92 -25.38
N LEU A 101 16.31 3.12 -26.45
CA LEU A 101 17.45 3.06 -27.35
C LEU A 101 17.04 3.48 -28.77
N THR A 102 17.99 4.00 -29.53
CA THR A 102 17.83 4.21 -30.97
C THR A 102 17.85 2.88 -31.73
N THR A 103 17.43 2.87 -32.97
CA THR A 103 17.47 1.66 -33.83
C THR A 103 18.87 1.08 -33.95
N LYS A 104 19.90 1.95 -34.07
CA LYS A 104 21.29 1.53 -34.16
C LYS A 104 21.76 0.84 -32.86
N GLU A 105 21.50 1.44 -31.73
CA GLU A 105 21.83 0.87 -30.43
C GLU A 105 21.07 -0.43 -30.14
N LEU A 106 19.82 -0.59 -30.63
CA LEU A 106 19.08 -1.86 -30.55
C LEU A 106 19.74 -2.96 -31.38
N ILE A 107 20.26 -2.63 -32.57
CA ILE A 107 21.01 -3.58 -33.40
C ILE A 107 22.32 -3.99 -32.69
N GLU A 108 23.07 -3.04 -32.17
CA GLU A 108 24.30 -3.33 -31.42
C GLU A 108 24.00 -4.20 -30.20
N LYS A 109 22.94 -3.90 -29.48
CA LYS A 109 22.47 -4.70 -28.32
C LYS A 109 22.03 -6.12 -28.72
N ARG A 110 21.31 -6.26 -29.85
CA ARG A 110 20.96 -7.57 -30.42
C ARG A 110 22.21 -8.39 -30.71
N ASP A 111 23.22 -7.77 -31.34
CA ASP A 111 24.45 -8.45 -31.74
C ASP A 111 25.30 -8.84 -30.52
N GLN A 112 25.38 -7.98 -29.51
CA GLN A 112 25.97 -8.32 -28.19
C GLN A 112 25.27 -9.52 -27.52
N ILE A 113 23.95 -9.50 -27.48
CA ILE A 113 23.17 -10.62 -26.92
C ILE A 113 23.42 -11.88 -27.74
N LYS A 114 23.43 -11.77 -29.08
CA LYS A 114 23.67 -12.91 -29.96
C LYS A 114 25.08 -13.51 -29.75
N GLU A 115 26.10 -12.68 -29.56
CA GLU A 115 27.46 -13.15 -29.23
C GLU A 115 27.50 -13.86 -27.87
N LEU A 116 26.78 -13.32 -26.85
CA LEU A 116 26.66 -13.96 -25.54
C LEU A 116 26.00 -15.34 -25.66
N PHE A 117 24.94 -15.47 -26.45
CA PHE A 117 24.27 -16.76 -26.71
C PHE A 117 25.13 -17.76 -27.51
N LEU A 118 25.94 -17.26 -28.47
CA LEU A 118 26.82 -18.12 -29.26
C LEU A 118 28.04 -18.60 -28.46
N ASN A 119 28.50 -17.79 -27.52
CA ASN A 119 29.66 -18.09 -26.67
C ASN A 119 29.30 -18.89 -25.39
N GLU A 120 28.03 -19.09 -25.08
CA GLU A 120 27.57 -19.92 -23.95
C GLU A 120 26.64 -21.04 -24.39
N PRO A 121 27.19 -22.16 -24.94
CA PRO A 121 26.39 -23.31 -25.36
C PRO A 121 25.62 -23.99 -24.21
N ASP A 122 25.89 -23.61 -22.94
CA ASP A 122 25.35 -24.25 -21.74
C ASP A 122 24.24 -23.45 -21.02
N ILE A 123 23.63 -22.43 -21.66
CA ILE A 123 22.59 -21.59 -21.00
C ILE A 123 21.41 -22.46 -20.55
N ASP A 124 20.97 -23.42 -21.36
CA ASP A 124 19.86 -24.31 -21.01
C ASP A 124 20.21 -25.23 -19.83
N ILE A 125 21.47 -25.67 -19.75
CA ILE A 125 21.96 -26.51 -18.64
C ILE A 125 22.02 -25.66 -17.37
N LYS A 126 22.61 -24.46 -17.42
CA LYS A 126 22.67 -23.51 -16.30
C LYS A 126 21.27 -23.11 -15.84
N LEU A 127 20.33 -22.86 -16.74
CA LEU A 127 18.94 -22.56 -16.43
C LEU A 127 18.25 -23.71 -15.67
N LYS A 128 18.42 -24.94 -16.15
CA LYS A 128 17.90 -26.14 -15.48
C LYS A 128 18.48 -26.29 -14.06
N ASP A 129 19.76 -26.05 -13.90
CA ASP A 129 20.41 -26.14 -12.59
C ASP A 129 19.95 -25.02 -11.64
N ILE A 130 19.76 -23.79 -12.13
CA ILE A 130 19.20 -22.69 -11.34
C ILE A 130 17.76 -23.00 -10.93
N ILE A 131 16.92 -23.53 -11.83
CA ILE A 131 15.55 -23.94 -11.52
C ILE A 131 15.55 -25.01 -10.43
N LYS A 132 16.36 -26.08 -10.58
CA LYS A 132 16.49 -27.13 -9.56
C LYS A 132 16.93 -26.56 -8.21
N LYS A 133 17.91 -25.69 -8.21
CA LYS A 133 18.41 -25.04 -6.99
C LYS A 133 17.33 -24.14 -6.35
N LYS A 134 16.58 -23.38 -7.16
CA LYS A 134 15.45 -22.58 -6.69
C LYS A 134 14.38 -23.47 -6.03
N ASP A 135 14.00 -24.58 -6.66
CA ASP A 135 12.96 -25.47 -6.15
C ASP A 135 13.41 -26.18 -4.88
N SER A 136 14.67 -26.61 -4.81
CA SER A 136 15.27 -27.15 -3.60
C SER A 136 15.28 -26.13 -2.44
N LEU A 137 15.71 -24.90 -2.71
CA LEU A 137 15.69 -23.83 -1.69
C LEU A 137 14.27 -23.49 -1.24
N LYS A 138 13.31 -23.45 -2.17
CA LYS A 138 11.90 -23.24 -1.83
C LYS A 138 11.37 -24.32 -0.89
N SER A 139 11.69 -25.60 -1.16
CA SER A 139 11.32 -26.72 -0.29
C SER A 139 11.92 -26.57 1.11
N ILE A 140 13.20 -26.21 1.21
CA ILE A 140 13.87 -25.98 2.49
C ILE A 140 13.22 -24.81 3.24
N CYS A 141 12.92 -23.71 2.56
CA CYS A 141 12.24 -22.56 3.17
C CYS A 141 10.86 -22.94 3.70
N LEU A 142 10.06 -23.68 2.91
CA LEU A 142 8.75 -24.14 3.34
C LEU A 142 8.82 -25.05 4.56
N SER A 143 9.74 -26.01 4.58
CA SER A 143 9.95 -26.88 5.75
C SER A 143 10.28 -26.08 7.01
N LYS A 144 11.22 -25.13 6.92
CA LYS A 144 11.56 -24.25 8.05
C LYS A 144 10.40 -23.36 8.48
N ALA A 145 9.64 -22.84 7.54
CA ALA A 145 8.47 -22.02 7.84
C ALA A 145 7.37 -22.82 8.55
N THR A 146 7.15 -24.07 8.14
CA THR A 146 6.23 -25.00 8.83
C THR A 146 6.70 -25.30 10.25
N ASP A 147 7.98 -25.58 10.47
CA ASP A 147 8.55 -25.78 11.80
C ASP A 147 8.36 -24.55 12.72
N ILE A 148 8.51 -23.35 12.15
CA ILE A 148 8.28 -22.09 12.88
C ILE A 148 6.79 -21.97 13.24
N SER A 149 5.89 -22.25 12.29
CA SER A 149 4.44 -22.21 12.51
C SER A 149 4.03 -23.14 13.65
N GLU A 150 4.51 -24.37 13.67
CA GLU A 150 4.23 -25.31 14.75
C GLU A 150 4.72 -24.82 16.11
N LYS A 151 5.95 -24.27 16.17
CA LYS A 151 6.50 -23.69 17.41
C LYS A 151 5.65 -22.49 17.89
N ARG A 152 5.22 -21.64 16.98
CA ARG A 152 4.34 -20.51 17.29
C ARG A 152 3.00 -20.98 17.83
N LYS A 153 2.36 -21.97 17.20
CA LYS A 153 1.10 -22.57 17.66
C LYS A 153 1.24 -23.19 19.05
N LYS A 154 2.33 -23.91 19.33
CA LYS A 154 2.62 -24.44 20.66
C LYS A 154 2.86 -23.33 21.69
N GLY A 155 3.67 -22.32 21.33
CA GLY A 155 3.93 -21.17 22.21
C GLY A 155 2.69 -20.32 22.48
N SER A 156 1.79 -20.19 21.52
CA SER A 156 0.56 -19.42 21.67
C SER A 156 -0.39 -19.97 22.74
N ILE A 157 -0.38 -21.27 22.97
CA ILE A 157 -1.19 -21.92 24.02
C ILE A 157 -0.72 -21.47 25.41
N LEU A 158 0.61 -21.51 25.65
CA LEU A 158 1.21 -21.07 26.90
C LEU A 158 1.03 -19.57 27.11
N LEU A 159 1.28 -18.76 26.07
CA LEU A 159 1.08 -17.31 26.10
C LEU A 159 -0.37 -16.98 26.44
N SER A 160 -1.33 -17.62 25.78
CA SER A 160 -2.77 -17.39 26.03
C SER A 160 -3.16 -17.71 27.47
N LYS A 161 -2.61 -18.78 28.05
CA LYS A 161 -2.83 -19.13 29.46
C LYS A 161 -2.31 -18.03 30.38
N ASN A 162 -1.05 -17.60 30.19
CA ASN A 162 -0.41 -16.59 31.04
C ASN A 162 -1.12 -15.24 30.95
N ILE A 163 -1.57 -14.85 29.73
CA ILE A 163 -2.33 -13.62 29.53
C ILE A 163 -3.67 -13.68 30.25
N LYS A 164 -4.45 -14.77 30.10
CA LYS A 164 -5.75 -14.92 30.77
C LYS A 164 -5.59 -14.87 32.31
N GLU A 165 -4.61 -15.55 32.86
CA GLU A 165 -4.31 -15.51 34.28
C GLU A 165 -3.90 -14.09 34.74
N GLY A 166 -3.04 -13.43 33.96
CA GLY A 166 -2.62 -12.05 34.23
C GLY A 166 -3.78 -11.07 34.21
N LEU A 167 -4.65 -11.14 33.21
CA LEU A 167 -5.81 -10.27 33.06
C LEU A 167 -6.83 -10.52 34.16
N SER A 168 -7.08 -11.76 34.56
CA SER A 168 -7.94 -12.10 35.69
C SER A 168 -7.47 -11.43 36.98
N ASN A 169 -6.15 -11.44 37.24
CA ASN A 169 -5.54 -10.76 38.36
C ASN A 169 -5.66 -9.23 38.31
N LEU A 170 -5.83 -8.67 37.12
CA LEU A 170 -5.96 -7.22 36.88
C LEU A 170 -7.43 -6.79 36.67
N GLY A 171 -8.40 -7.54 37.19
CA GLY A 171 -9.81 -7.17 37.20
C GLY A 171 -10.53 -7.40 35.89
N ILE A 172 -10.01 -8.24 35.01
CA ILE A 172 -10.68 -8.68 33.78
C ILE A 172 -10.83 -10.22 33.84
N PRO A 173 -11.67 -10.73 34.78
CA PRO A 173 -11.96 -12.15 34.86
C PRO A 173 -12.75 -12.58 33.64
N ASN A 174 -12.58 -13.82 33.22
CA ASN A 174 -13.36 -14.43 32.12
C ASN A 174 -13.12 -13.80 30.73
N SER A 175 -12.06 -13.02 30.57
CA SER A 175 -11.72 -12.47 29.27
C SER A 175 -11.47 -13.59 28.25
N ASN A 176 -11.88 -13.35 27.00
CA ASN A 176 -11.58 -14.22 25.89
C ASN A 176 -10.35 -13.69 25.15
N TRP A 177 -9.28 -14.51 25.11
CA TRP A 177 -8.05 -14.21 24.42
C TRP A 177 -7.72 -15.32 23.44
N ILE A 178 -7.54 -14.96 22.17
CA ILE A 178 -7.25 -15.90 21.09
C ILE A 178 -6.05 -15.40 20.32
N VAL A 179 -5.11 -16.28 20.00
CA VAL A 179 -4.08 -16.06 19.00
C VAL A 179 -4.56 -16.70 17.71
N SER A 180 -4.97 -15.88 16.75
CA SER A 180 -5.44 -16.32 15.43
C SER A 180 -4.27 -16.51 14.49
N PHE A 181 -4.26 -17.62 13.74
CA PHE A 181 -3.28 -17.94 12.72
C PHE A 181 -4.00 -18.08 11.38
N ARG A 182 -3.64 -17.24 10.42
CA ARG A 182 -4.10 -17.35 9.04
C ARG A 182 -2.91 -17.72 8.17
N GLU A 183 -3.05 -18.77 7.39
CA GLU A 183 -2.01 -19.19 6.45
C GLU A 183 -1.88 -18.18 5.29
N THR A 184 -0.66 -17.84 4.94
CA THR A 184 -0.32 -16.92 3.85
C THR A 184 0.76 -17.52 2.96
N GLU A 185 0.99 -16.91 1.82
CA GLU A 185 2.17 -17.21 1.02
C GLU A 185 3.44 -16.97 1.83
N ILE A 186 4.47 -17.79 1.58
CA ILE A 186 5.75 -17.69 2.29
C ILE A 186 6.36 -16.31 2.10
N ASN A 187 6.72 -15.68 3.21
CA ASN A 187 7.35 -14.37 3.27
C ASN A 187 8.51 -14.36 4.28
N ASN A 188 9.12 -13.18 4.51
CA ASN A 188 10.24 -13.05 5.45
C ASN A 188 9.91 -13.44 6.88
N ASN A 189 8.63 -13.49 7.26
CA ASN A 189 8.16 -13.86 8.60
C ASN A 189 7.64 -15.31 8.67
N GLY A 190 7.66 -16.07 7.59
CA GLY A 190 7.14 -17.43 7.48
C GLY A 190 5.84 -17.51 6.69
N ILE A 191 4.95 -18.43 7.10
CA ILE A 191 3.66 -18.70 6.43
C ILE A 191 2.45 -18.29 7.27
N ASP A 192 2.65 -17.70 8.44
CA ASP A 192 1.57 -17.30 9.32
C ASP A 192 1.38 -15.78 9.33
N ASP A 193 0.15 -15.35 9.14
CA ASP A 193 -0.34 -14.04 9.57
C ASP A 193 -0.99 -14.22 10.95
N ILE A 194 -0.41 -13.57 11.97
CA ILE A 194 -0.79 -13.78 13.37
C ILE A 194 -1.48 -12.54 13.89
N GLU A 195 -2.67 -12.75 14.46
CA GLU A 195 -3.44 -11.69 15.08
C GLU A 195 -3.88 -12.06 16.50
N PHE A 196 -3.76 -11.09 17.42
CA PHE A 196 -4.27 -11.21 18.76
C PHE A 196 -5.71 -10.69 18.80
N LEU A 197 -6.64 -11.56 19.23
CA LEU A 197 -8.03 -11.22 19.38
C LEU A 197 -8.39 -11.23 20.86
N PHE A 198 -9.18 -10.25 21.28
CA PHE A 198 -9.56 -10.05 22.67
C PHE A 198 -11.02 -9.65 22.81
N SER A 199 -11.65 -10.15 23.89
CA SER A 199 -12.90 -9.63 24.43
C SER A 199 -12.84 -9.63 25.94
N ALA A 200 -13.20 -8.52 26.58
CA ALA A 200 -13.29 -8.43 28.03
C ALA A 200 -14.49 -9.22 28.59
N ASN A 201 -15.54 -9.38 27.80
CA ASN A 201 -16.74 -10.13 28.14
C ASN A 201 -16.79 -11.43 27.31
N PRO A 202 -16.97 -12.61 27.95
CA PRO A 202 -17.04 -13.89 27.25
C PRO A 202 -18.25 -14.01 26.30
N ASP A 203 -19.30 -13.21 26.49
CA ASP A 203 -20.49 -13.23 25.65
C ASP A 203 -20.28 -12.54 24.29
N PHE A 204 -19.20 -11.77 24.13
CA PHE A 204 -18.88 -11.11 22.88
C PHE A 204 -17.78 -11.85 22.12
N SER A 205 -17.90 -11.84 20.79
CA SER A 205 -16.85 -12.36 19.92
C SER A 205 -15.57 -11.56 20.11
N PRO A 206 -14.40 -12.22 20.24
CA PRO A 206 -13.12 -11.54 20.34
C PRO A 206 -12.81 -10.76 19.06
N GLU A 207 -12.41 -9.52 19.20
CA GLU A 207 -12.02 -8.63 18.12
C GLU A 207 -10.52 -8.34 18.15
N SER A 208 -9.98 -7.79 17.06
CA SER A 208 -8.57 -7.38 16.98
C SER A 208 -8.22 -6.42 18.12
N LEU A 209 -7.04 -6.58 18.70
CA LEU A 209 -6.55 -5.62 19.71
C LEU A 209 -6.52 -4.17 19.20
N LYS A 210 -6.46 -3.97 17.89
CA LYS A 210 -6.50 -2.64 17.27
C LYS A 210 -7.86 -1.94 17.43
N SER A 211 -8.93 -2.71 17.65
CA SER A 211 -10.31 -2.20 17.82
C SER A 211 -10.74 -2.09 19.28
N VAL A 212 -9.88 -2.49 20.24
CA VAL A 212 -10.20 -2.38 21.67
C VAL A 212 -10.41 -0.94 22.07
N ALA A 213 -11.63 -0.58 22.47
CA ALA A 213 -12.06 0.79 22.71
C ALA A 213 -11.60 1.36 24.07
N SER A 214 -11.31 0.49 25.06
CA SER A 214 -10.94 0.88 26.42
C SER A 214 -9.45 1.04 26.60
N GLY A 215 -8.96 2.27 26.80
CA GLY A 215 -7.53 2.55 27.04
C GLY A 215 -6.98 1.83 28.26
N GLY A 216 -7.77 1.72 29.36
CA GLY A 216 -7.37 1.01 30.57
C GLY A 216 -7.23 -0.48 30.37
N GLU A 217 -8.11 -1.12 29.58
CA GLU A 217 -8.01 -2.54 29.24
C GLU A 217 -6.79 -2.82 28.38
N LEU A 218 -6.58 -1.99 27.35
CA LEU A 218 -5.42 -2.10 26.46
C LEU A 218 -4.11 -1.94 27.24
N SER A 219 -4.03 -0.97 28.16
CA SER A 219 -2.84 -0.76 29.00
C SER A 219 -2.55 -1.99 29.89
N ARG A 220 -3.57 -2.64 30.45
CA ARG A 220 -3.40 -3.87 31.24
C ARG A 220 -2.96 -5.05 30.37
N ILE A 221 -3.52 -5.21 29.17
CA ILE A 221 -3.09 -6.22 28.22
C ILE A 221 -1.61 -5.99 27.86
N MET A 222 -1.24 -4.75 27.53
CA MET A 222 0.14 -4.39 27.19
C MET A 222 1.11 -4.63 28.35
N LEU A 223 0.68 -4.42 29.61
CA LEU A 223 1.49 -4.73 30.77
C LEU A 223 1.79 -6.24 30.87
N ILE A 224 0.77 -7.10 30.71
CA ILE A 224 0.96 -8.55 30.78
C ILE A 224 1.84 -9.04 29.62
N LEU A 225 1.60 -8.52 28.39
CA LEU A 225 2.46 -8.82 27.23
C LEU A 225 3.92 -8.39 27.48
N SER A 226 4.12 -7.19 28.03
CA SER A 226 5.47 -6.70 28.37
C SER A 226 6.16 -7.57 29.41
N LEU A 227 5.42 -8.08 30.40
CA LEU A 227 5.94 -9.02 31.37
C LEU A 227 6.36 -10.34 30.72
N GLU A 228 5.57 -10.88 29.80
CA GLU A 228 5.93 -12.11 29.08
C GLU A 228 7.15 -11.90 28.16
N ILE A 229 7.22 -10.75 27.48
CA ILE A 229 8.36 -10.40 26.62
C ILE A 229 9.64 -10.19 27.44
N SER A 230 9.55 -9.54 28.62
CA SER A 230 10.70 -9.25 29.48
C SER A 230 11.37 -10.52 30.07
N LYS A 231 10.69 -11.67 30.02
CA LYS A 231 11.28 -12.96 30.38
C LYS A 231 12.31 -13.49 29.35
N ILE A 232 12.23 -12.95 28.11
CA ILE A 232 13.00 -13.43 26.95
C ILE A 232 13.96 -12.35 26.46
N PHE A 233 13.52 -11.09 26.49
CA PHE A 233 14.26 -9.94 25.99
C PHE A 233 14.33 -8.85 27.05
N ASP A 234 15.47 -8.23 27.20
CA ASP A 234 15.62 -7.03 28.02
C ASP A 234 14.90 -5.86 27.33
N SER A 235 13.76 -5.47 27.90
CA SER A 235 13.02 -4.28 27.45
C SER A 235 13.72 -3.04 27.98
N LYS A 236 13.96 -2.02 27.12
CA LYS A 236 14.71 -0.85 27.53
C LYS A 236 13.87 0.16 28.32
N ILE A 237 12.76 0.60 27.75
CA ILE A 237 11.85 1.59 28.36
C ILE A 237 10.42 1.20 28.03
N VAL A 238 9.55 1.25 29.05
CA VAL A 238 8.10 1.03 28.89
C VAL A 238 7.35 2.18 29.55
N LEU A 239 6.37 2.76 28.85
CA LEU A 239 5.53 3.84 29.34
C LEU A 239 4.09 3.35 29.47
N PHE A 240 3.50 3.52 30.65
CA PHE A 240 2.08 3.28 30.90
C PHE A 240 1.39 4.60 31.27
N ASP A 241 0.34 4.90 30.53
CA ASP A 241 -0.52 6.07 30.76
C ASP A 241 -1.84 5.61 31.40
N GLU A 242 -2.05 5.99 32.64
CA GLU A 242 -3.24 5.67 33.45
C GLU A 242 -3.75 4.19 33.33
N PRO A 243 -2.89 3.17 33.54
CA PRO A 243 -3.32 1.76 33.44
C PRO A 243 -4.31 1.36 34.56
N ASP A 244 -4.45 2.21 35.57
CA ASP A 244 -5.26 2.08 36.77
C ASP A 244 -6.67 2.67 36.64
N VAL A 245 -7.05 3.21 35.47
CA VAL A 245 -8.42 3.72 35.22
C VAL A 245 -9.45 2.63 35.47
N GLY A 246 -10.46 2.96 36.31
CA GLY A 246 -11.55 2.06 36.68
C GLY A 246 -11.15 0.96 37.64
N LEU A 247 -9.96 0.97 38.19
CA LEU A 247 -9.50 0.02 39.22
C LEU A 247 -9.60 0.62 40.62
N GLY A 248 -9.70 -0.25 41.62
CA GLY A 248 -9.67 0.12 43.03
C GLY A 248 -9.18 -1.03 43.90
N GLY A 249 -8.84 -0.69 45.13
CA GLY A 249 -8.52 -1.67 46.18
C GLY A 249 -7.42 -2.67 45.78
N ALA A 250 -7.72 -3.94 46.00
CA ALA A 250 -6.77 -5.05 45.79
C ALA A 250 -6.31 -5.23 44.31
N VAL A 251 -7.14 -4.81 43.34
CA VAL A 251 -6.74 -4.92 41.90
C VAL A 251 -5.69 -3.89 41.57
N ALA A 252 -5.80 -2.66 42.08
CA ALA A 252 -4.81 -1.61 41.90
C ALA A 252 -3.47 -1.98 42.56
N GLU A 253 -3.51 -2.66 43.72
CA GLU A 253 -2.30 -3.16 44.37
C GLU A 253 -1.60 -4.20 43.50
N LYS A 254 -2.33 -5.19 42.97
CA LYS A 254 -1.79 -6.18 42.04
C LYS A 254 -1.20 -5.56 40.75
N LEU A 255 -1.81 -4.47 40.24
CA LEU A 255 -1.28 -3.70 39.13
C LEU A 255 0.09 -3.11 39.50
N GLY A 256 0.19 -2.44 40.66
CA GLY A 256 1.46 -1.90 41.17
C GLY A 256 2.53 -2.96 41.33
N GLU A 257 2.19 -4.14 41.87
CA GLU A 257 3.10 -5.28 41.98
C GLU A 257 3.62 -5.74 40.61
N LYS A 258 2.73 -5.84 39.59
CA LYS A 258 3.12 -6.24 38.24
C LYS A 258 4.02 -5.22 37.57
N ILE A 259 3.74 -3.92 37.75
CA ILE A 259 4.61 -2.84 37.24
C ILE A 259 5.99 -2.90 37.91
N SER A 260 6.04 -3.06 39.23
CA SER A 260 7.28 -3.25 39.98
C SER A 260 8.03 -4.53 39.60
N GLN A 261 7.33 -5.60 39.22
CA GLN A 261 7.95 -6.81 38.68
C GLN A 261 8.63 -6.53 37.33
N LEU A 262 7.97 -5.78 36.46
CA LEU A 262 8.51 -5.40 35.15
C LEU A 262 9.71 -4.47 35.26
N SER A 263 9.73 -3.57 36.25
CA SER A 263 10.82 -2.60 36.47
C SER A 263 12.16 -3.26 36.84
N LYS A 264 12.16 -4.53 37.25
CA LYS A 264 13.41 -5.26 37.53
C LYS A 264 14.27 -5.48 36.30
N ASN A 265 13.64 -5.60 35.11
CA ASN A 265 14.32 -5.85 33.83
C ASN A 265 14.14 -4.73 32.83
N SER A 266 13.44 -3.65 33.18
CA SER A 266 13.10 -2.56 32.27
C SER A 266 12.99 -1.25 33.03
N GLN A 267 13.28 -0.12 32.37
CA GLN A 267 12.91 1.18 32.92
C GLN A 267 11.42 1.41 32.66
N VAL A 268 10.62 1.54 33.73
CA VAL A 268 9.17 1.73 33.61
C VAL A 268 8.79 3.12 34.08
N LEU A 269 8.09 3.86 33.21
CA LEU A 269 7.42 5.10 33.57
C LEU A 269 5.92 4.83 33.62
N CYS A 270 5.28 5.16 34.72
CA CYS A 270 3.84 4.97 34.92
C CYS A 270 3.20 6.26 35.41
N ILE A 271 2.18 6.75 34.71
CA ILE A 271 1.31 7.83 35.15
C ILE A 271 0.13 7.17 35.85
N SER A 272 -0.09 7.52 37.12
CA SER A 272 -1.13 6.91 37.97
C SER A 272 -1.72 7.93 38.93
N HIS A 273 -2.99 7.79 39.24
CA HIS A 273 -3.70 8.57 40.23
C HIS A 273 -4.01 7.77 41.51
N LEU A 274 -3.69 6.47 41.53
CA LEU A 274 -3.98 5.60 42.66
C LEU A 274 -2.77 5.44 43.61
N PRO A 275 -2.93 5.67 44.91
CA PRO A 275 -1.87 5.47 45.91
C PRO A 275 -1.37 4.05 45.94
N GLN A 276 -2.24 3.05 45.68
CA GLN A 276 -1.87 1.65 45.58
C GLN A 276 -0.83 1.36 44.51
N VAL A 277 -0.87 2.06 43.38
CA VAL A 277 0.10 1.92 42.30
C VAL A 277 1.36 2.75 42.62
N ALA A 278 1.18 4.02 42.97
CA ALA A 278 2.26 4.95 43.23
C ALA A 278 3.19 4.49 44.38
N SER A 279 2.66 3.70 45.33
CA SER A 279 3.45 3.19 46.46
C SER A 279 4.53 2.17 46.07
N PHE A 280 4.42 1.53 44.89
CA PHE A 280 5.41 0.57 44.39
C PHE A 280 6.56 1.21 43.61
N ALA A 281 6.48 2.51 43.29
CA ALA A 281 7.53 3.15 42.49
C ALA A 281 8.87 3.27 43.27
N ASP A 282 9.99 3.14 42.60
CA ASP A 282 11.33 3.43 43.16
C ASP A 282 11.55 4.95 43.22
N THR A 283 11.09 5.68 42.21
CA THR A 283 11.14 7.14 42.12
C THR A 283 9.74 7.68 41.91
N HIS A 284 9.35 8.68 42.69
CA HIS A 284 8.04 9.31 42.60
C HIS A 284 8.19 10.77 42.15
N LEU A 285 7.65 11.07 40.96
CA LEU A 285 7.61 12.42 40.41
C LEU A 285 6.21 13.00 40.62
N LEU A 286 6.11 14.09 41.38
CA LEU A 286 4.88 14.82 41.59
C LEU A 286 4.72 15.89 40.51
N ILE A 287 3.62 15.80 39.77
CA ILE A 287 3.25 16.82 38.78
C ILE A 287 2.25 17.78 39.44
N SER A 288 2.61 19.06 39.51
CA SER A 288 1.79 20.13 40.04
C SER A 288 1.44 21.16 38.99
N LYS A 289 0.16 21.49 38.88
CA LYS A 289 -0.35 22.53 37.99
C LYS A 289 -0.79 23.74 38.81
N ARG A 290 -0.16 24.92 38.57
CA ARG A 290 -0.48 26.16 39.22
C ARG A 290 -0.91 27.22 38.21
N ASN A 291 -1.99 27.94 38.50
CA ASN A 291 -2.41 29.09 37.70
C ASN A 291 -1.93 30.34 38.39
N LEU A 292 -0.98 31.03 37.79
CA LEU A 292 -0.44 32.30 38.26
C LEU A 292 -0.74 33.40 37.21
N ASN A 293 -1.53 34.40 37.58
CA ASN A 293 -1.86 35.55 36.70
C ASN A 293 -2.39 35.16 35.31
N GLY A 294 -3.29 34.15 35.23
CA GLY A 294 -3.88 33.68 33.98
C GLY A 294 -2.96 32.79 33.13
N LYS A 295 -1.74 32.51 33.58
CA LYS A 295 -0.81 31.55 32.94
C LYS A 295 -0.73 30.29 33.77
N THR A 296 -0.89 29.15 33.07
CA THR A 296 -0.73 27.81 33.68
C THR A 296 0.76 27.47 33.70
N SER A 297 1.27 27.19 34.90
CA SER A 297 2.63 26.67 35.13
C SER A 297 2.55 25.23 35.58
N ILE A 298 3.36 24.33 35.01
CA ILE A 298 3.51 22.95 35.41
C ILE A 298 4.89 22.77 36.03
N SER A 299 4.95 22.20 37.26
CA SER A 299 6.21 21.76 37.89
C SER A 299 6.23 20.27 38.03
N ILE A 300 7.43 19.69 37.94
CA ILE A 300 7.71 18.25 38.18
C ILE A 300 8.74 18.20 39.29
N ASP A 301 8.35 17.63 40.41
CA ASP A 301 9.19 17.59 41.63
C ASP A 301 9.50 16.10 41.94
N ASN A 302 10.79 15.77 42.08
CA ASN A 302 11.21 14.46 42.55
C ASN A 302 11.07 14.39 44.07
N LEU A 303 10.19 13.53 44.55
CA LEU A 303 9.86 13.49 45.98
C LEU A 303 10.93 12.75 46.80
N SER A 304 11.31 13.37 47.93
CA SER A 304 12.06 12.67 48.96
C SER A 304 11.20 11.54 49.58
N LYS A 305 11.82 10.59 50.29
CA LYS A 305 11.09 9.50 50.97
C LYS A 305 10.01 10.06 51.92
N SER A 306 10.30 11.16 52.66
CA SER A 306 9.35 11.78 53.57
C SER A 306 8.19 12.42 52.82
N ASP A 307 8.49 13.14 51.72
CA ASP A 307 7.46 13.81 50.93
C ASP A 307 6.62 12.83 50.13
N ARG A 308 7.19 11.72 49.69
CA ARG A 308 6.48 10.62 49.07
C ARG A 308 5.42 10.03 50.03
N ILE A 309 5.75 9.83 51.30
CA ILE A 309 4.78 9.34 52.30
C ILE A 309 3.64 10.35 52.45
N LYS A 310 3.93 11.65 52.51
CA LYS A 310 2.92 12.69 52.58
C LYS A 310 2.01 12.71 51.34
N GLU A 311 2.60 12.58 50.15
CA GLU A 311 1.85 12.54 48.90
C GLU A 311 0.95 11.30 48.81
N ILE A 312 1.45 10.12 49.16
CA ILE A 312 0.61 8.91 49.24
C ILE A 312 -0.51 9.09 50.26
N ALA A 313 -0.24 9.68 51.44
CA ALA A 313 -1.28 9.99 52.41
C ALA A 313 -2.32 10.97 51.86
N ARG A 314 -1.88 12.02 51.13
CA ARG A 314 -2.77 12.95 50.42
C ARG A 314 -3.63 12.25 49.36
N MET A 315 -3.07 11.30 48.61
CA MET A 315 -3.80 10.52 47.63
C MET A 315 -4.85 9.60 48.27
N LEU A 316 -4.59 9.13 49.50
CA LEU A 316 -5.52 8.33 50.29
C LEU A 316 -6.67 9.12 50.90
N SER A 317 -6.40 10.28 51.52
CA SER A 317 -7.35 11.05 52.33
C SER A 317 -7.84 12.36 51.67
N GLY A 318 -7.30 12.72 50.48
CA GLY A 318 -7.62 13.99 49.82
C GLY A 318 -6.91 15.17 50.41
N LYS A 319 -7.59 16.36 50.48
CA LYS A 319 -6.95 17.64 50.89
C LYS A 319 -6.57 17.70 52.36
N LYS A 320 -7.30 17.01 53.25
CA LYS A 320 -6.96 16.92 54.67
C LYS A 320 -6.21 15.60 54.91
N ILE A 321 -4.96 15.71 55.28
CA ILE A 321 -4.15 14.55 55.61
C ILE A 321 -4.43 14.20 57.07
N GLU A 322 -5.02 13.02 57.31
CA GLU A 322 -5.27 12.49 58.64
C GLU A 322 -4.09 11.61 59.09
N ASP A 323 -3.89 11.52 60.41
CA ASP A 323 -2.74 10.78 60.96
C ASP A 323 -2.81 9.29 60.58
N GLU A 324 -4.02 8.72 60.52
CA GLU A 324 -4.26 7.33 60.04
C GLU A 324 -3.80 7.12 58.61
N ALA A 325 -4.00 8.12 57.72
CA ALA A 325 -3.53 8.05 56.33
C ALA A 325 -2.00 8.08 56.24
N ILE A 326 -1.33 8.84 57.11
CA ILE A 326 0.14 8.85 57.21
C ILE A 326 0.66 7.47 57.67
N VAL A 327 0.01 6.88 58.66
CA VAL A 327 0.39 5.53 59.15
C VAL A 327 0.22 4.49 58.06
N LEU A 328 -0.87 4.55 57.31
CA LEU A 328 -1.17 3.66 56.21
C LEU A 328 -0.17 3.85 55.06
N ALA A 329 0.11 5.10 54.67
CA ALA A 329 1.07 5.45 53.65
C ALA A 329 2.49 4.96 53.99
N LYS A 330 2.90 5.04 55.24
CA LYS A 330 4.20 4.45 55.72
C LYS A 330 4.27 2.96 55.55
N LYS A 331 3.14 2.24 55.67
CA LYS A 331 3.10 0.80 55.47
C LYS A 331 3.11 0.42 53.97
N MET A 332 2.52 1.29 53.10
CA MET A 332 2.43 1.06 51.65
C MET A 332 3.75 1.36 50.95
N VAL A 333 4.45 2.43 51.33
CA VAL A 333 5.71 2.80 50.69
C VAL A 333 6.82 1.82 51.11
N LYS A 334 7.27 1.04 50.16
CA LYS A 334 8.35 0.03 50.32
C LYS A 334 9.72 0.65 50.20
#